data_458fc905bc84ed58e9a1abc6d8fe4dce
#
_entry.id   458fc905bc84ed58e9a1abc6d8fe4dce
#
_cell.length_a   1.000
_cell.length_b   1.000
_cell.length_c   1.000
_cell.angle_alpha   90.00
_cell.angle_beta   90.00
_cell.angle_gamma   90.00
#
_symmetry.space_group_name_H-M   'P 1'
#
loop_
_entity.id
_entity.type
_entity.pdbx_description
1 polymer ?
#
loop_
_entity_poly.entity_id
_entity_poly.type
_entity_poly.pdbx_seq_one_letter_code
_entity_poly.pdbx_strand_id
1 'polypeptide(L)'
;MPAAHKSVGDHLRDWRQRRRLSQLDLALDAEISTRHLSFLETGRAQPSREMVIRLAEQLEVPLRERNVMLVAAGFAPVFFERAIDDPALTAARRAIDLILKGHE
;
A
#
# COMPACT_ATOMS: atom_id res chain seq x y z
N MET A 1 21.16 -17.00 8.41
CA MET A 1 19.87 -17.01 7.80
C MET A 1 19.34 -15.62 7.61
N PRO A 2 19.13 -15.21 6.43
CA PRO A 2 18.55 -13.89 6.27
C PRO A 2 17.24 -13.84 7.00
N ALA A 3 16.98 -12.72 7.61
CA ALA A 3 15.66 -12.48 8.11
C ALA A 3 14.71 -12.83 6.97
N ALA A 4 13.80 -13.71 7.23
CA ALA A 4 12.82 -14.06 6.24
C ALA A 4 12.15 -12.78 5.78
N HIS A 5 12.11 -12.58 4.46
CA HIS A 5 11.32 -11.49 3.94
C HIS A 5 9.88 -11.75 4.32
N LYS A 6 9.25 -10.79 4.93
CA LYS A 6 7.83 -10.87 5.17
C LYS A 6 7.11 -10.96 3.83
N SER A 7 6.24 -11.93 3.69
CA SER A 7 5.38 -12.01 2.52
C SER A 7 4.34 -10.91 2.57
N VAL A 8 3.72 -10.62 1.43
CA VAL A 8 2.62 -9.68 1.41
C VAL A 8 1.49 -10.14 2.31
N GLY A 9 1.26 -11.46 2.38
CA GLY A 9 0.24 -12.01 3.29
C GLY A 9 0.55 -11.74 4.74
N ASP A 10 1.81 -11.83 5.14
CA ASP A 10 2.24 -11.51 6.49
C ASP A 10 2.00 -10.03 6.80
N HIS A 11 2.34 -9.15 5.86
CA HIS A 11 2.07 -7.72 6.02
C HIS A 11 0.58 -7.44 6.16
N LEU A 12 -0.25 -8.06 5.34
CA LEU A 12 -1.69 -7.90 5.41
C LEU A 12 -2.23 -8.30 6.78
N ARG A 13 -1.81 -9.46 7.26
CA ARG A 13 -2.24 -9.96 8.57
C ARG A 13 -1.78 -9.03 9.69
N ASP A 14 -0.52 -8.61 9.65
CA ASP A 14 0.03 -7.74 10.69
C ASP A 14 -0.72 -6.41 10.76
N TRP A 15 -0.98 -5.78 9.62
CA TRP A 15 -1.71 -4.52 9.59
C TRP A 15 -3.15 -4.70 10.03
N ARG A 16 -3.79 -5.81 9.61
CA ARG A 16 -5.14 -6.11 10.03
C ARG A 16 -5.23 -6.21 11.55
N GLN A 17 -4.29 -6.93 12.14
CA GLN A 17 -4.25 -7.09 13.59
C GLN A 17 -3.96 -5.78 14.30
N ARG A 18 -3.07 -4.95 13.76
CA ARG A 18 -2.83 -3.60 14.30
C ARG A 18 -4.08 -2.76 14.31
N ARG A 19 -4.89 -2.88 13.28
CA ARG A 19 -6.16 -2.14 13.18
C ARG A 19 -7.30 -2.83 13.93
N ARG A 20 -7.03 -3.98 14.55
CA ARG A 20 -8.02 -4.75 15.31
C ARG A 20 -9.23 -5.13 14.46
N LEU A 21 -8.96 -5.49 13.21
CA LEU A 21 -10.01 -5.93 12.29
C LEU A 21 -9.98 -7.44 12.17
N SER A 22 -11.16 -8.04 12.09
CA SER A 22 -11.27 -9.45 11.74
C SER A 22 -11.07 -9.61 10.23
N GLN A 23 -10.84 -10.85 9.79
CA GLN A 23 -10.82 -11.11 8.35
C GLN A 23 -12.15 -10.74 7.70
N LEU A 24 -13.25 -11.01 8.39
CA LEU A 24 -14.57 -10.65 7.87
C LEU A 24 -14.72 -9.14 7.67
N ASP A 25 -14.30 -8.36 8.66
CA ASP A 25 -14.39 -6.90 8.58
C ASP A 25 -13.59 -6.35 7.40
N LEU A 26 -12.34 -6.78 7.27
CA LEU A 26 -11.49 -6.30 6.18
C LEU A 26 -12.01 -6.79 4.83
N ALA A 27 -12.45 -8.03 4.74
CA ALA A 27 -12.98 -8.57 3.49
C ALA A 27 -14.20 -7.79 3.03
N LEU A 28 -15.11 -7.45 3.94
CA LEU A 28 -16.27 -6.62 3.61
C LEU A 28 -15.85 -5.23 3.12
N ASP A 29 -14.92 -4.60 3.82
CA ASP A 29 -14.43 -3.26 3.43
C ASP A 29 -13.75 -3.28 2.06
N ALA A 30 -13.03 -4.34 1.75
CA ALA A 30 -12.32 -4.48 0.48
C ALA A 30 -13.16 -5.13 -0.62
N GLU A 31 -14.39 -5.51 -0.31
CA GLU A 31 -15.32 -6.12 -1.25
C GLU A 31 -14.80 -7.44 -1.83
N ILE A 32 -14.19 -8.26 -0.98
CA ILE A 32 -13.75 -9.61 -1.34
C ILE A 32 -14.32 -10.61 -0.33
N SER A 33 -14.23 -11.90 -0.68
CA SER A 33 -14.68 -12.92 0.26
C SER A 33 -13.67 -13.11 1.39
N THR A 34 -14.14 -13.53 2.54
CA THR A 34 -13.27 -13.85 3.67
C THR A 34 -12.29 -14.97 3.30
N ARG A 35 -12.78 -15.94 2.52
CA ARG A 35 -11.93 -17.03 2.05
C ARG A 35 -10.79 -16.52 1.16
N HIS A 36 -11.09 -15.59 0.26
CA HIS A 36 -10.05 -15.01 -0.60
C HIS A 36 -9.02 -14.26 0.23
N LEU A 37 -9.47 -13.46 1.18
CA LEU A 37 -8.55 -12.76 2.08
C LEU A 37 -7.68 -13.75 2.85
N SER A 38 -8.26 -14.83 3.37
CA SER A 38 -7.50 -15.86 4.07
C SER A 38 -6.42 -16.46 3.17
N PHE A 39 -6.74 -16.71 1.91
CA PHE A 39 -5.77 -17.24 0.97
C PHE A 39 -4.65 -16.24 0.67
N LEU A 40 -4.97 -14.95 0.59
CA LEU A 40 -3.96 -13.92 0.41
C LEU A 40 -3.03 -13.84 1.62
N GLU A 41 -3.58 -13.94 2.82
CA GLU A 41 -2.77 -13.87 4.05
C GLU A 41 -1.88 -15.09 4.24
N THR A 42 -2.29 -16.25 3.75
CA THR A 42 -1.52 -17.50 3.92
C THR A 42 -0.64 -17.85 2.72
N GLY A 43 -0.68 -17.04 1.66
CA GLY A 43 0.14 -17.26 0.48
C GLY A 43 -0.45 -18.26 -0.50
N ARG A 44 -1.67 -18.74 -0.29
CA ARG A 44 -2.34 -19.64 -1.23
C ARG A 44 -2.81 -18.93 -2.49
N ALA A 45 -3.03 -17.63 -2.41
CA ALA A 45 -3.37 -16.80 -3.55
C ALA A 45 -2.44 -15.60 -3.56
N GLN A 46 -2.10 -15.12 -4.74
CA GLN A 46 -1.28 -13.92 -4.90
C GLN A 46 -2.18 -12.75 -5.24
N PRO A 47 -2.03 -11.61 -4.54
CA PRO A 47 -2.85 -10.44 -4.86
C PRO A 47 -2.34 -9.75 -6.11
N SER A 48 -3.25 -9.14 -6.87
CA SER A 48 -2.87 -8.22 -7.92
C SER A 48 -2.36 -6.91 -7.31
N ARG A 49 -1.73 -6.08 -8.13
CA ARG A 49 -1.30 -4.76 -7.66
C ARG A 49 -2.48 -3.96 -7.10
N GLU A 50 -3.57 -3.93 -7.85
CA GLU A 50 -4.78 -3.22 -7.44
C GLU A 50 -5.32 -3.74 -6.12
N MET A 51 -5.25 -5.04 -5.90
CA MET A 51 -5.71 -5.63 -4.65
C MET A 51 -4.81 -5.20 -3.49
N VAL A 52 -3.49 -5.19 -3.68
CA VAL A 52 -2.57 -4.72 -2.64
C VAL A 52 -2.89 -3.26 -2.28
N ILE A 53 -3.06 -2.42 -3.28
CA ILE A 53 -3.37 -1.01 -3.08
C ILE A 53 -4.70 -0.85 -2.34
N ARG A 54 -5.73 -1.58 -2.77
CA ARG A 54 -7.05 -1.51 -2.14
C ARG A 54 -7.01 -1.93 -0.67
N LEU A 55 -6.36 -3.05 -0.39
CA LEU A 55 -6.25 -3.53 0.99
C LEU A 55 -5.43 -2.56 1.85
N ALA A 56 -4.35 -2.02 1.31
CA ALA A 56 -3.53 -1.06 2.03
C ALA A 56 -4.32 0.22 2.35
N GLU A 57 -5.19 0.65 1.44
CA GLU A 57 -6.06 1.80 1.69
C GLU A 57 -7.04 1.51 2.82
N GLN A 58 -7.69 0.37 2.78
CA GLN A 58 -8.65 -0.01 3.83
C GLN A 58 -7.98 -0.14 5.19
N LEU A 59 -6.74 -0.59 5.20
CA LEU A 59 -5.96 -0.73 6.43
C LEU A 59 -5.27 0.58 6.84
N GLU A 60 -5.41 1.63 6.05
CA GLU A 60 -4.78 2.92 6.29
C GLU A 60 -3.28 2.78 6.54
N VAL A 61 -2.64 1.97 5.72
CA VAL A 61 -1.20 1.73 5.80
C VAL A 61 -0.48 3.01 5.37
N PRO A 62 0.54 3.47 6.11
CA PRO A 62 1.34 4.62 5.67
C PRO A 62 1.97 4.38 4.30
N LEU A 63 2.15 5.45 3.52
CA LEU A 63 2.59 5.32 2.12
C LEU A 63 3.90 4.55 1.96
N ARG A 64 4.86 4.75 2.85
CA ARG A 64 6.12 4.02 2.79
C ARG A 64 5.89 2.52 2.93
N GLU A 65 5.05 2.13 3.86
CA GLU A 65 4.75 0.73 4.10
C GLU A 65 3.89 0.13 2.99
N ARG A 66 3.11 0.94 2.29
CA ARG A 66 2.39 0.46 1.09
C ARG A 66 3.37 0.04 0.01
N ASN A 67 4.45 0.80 -0.17
CA ASN A 67 5.51 0.43 -1.10
C ASN A 67 6.19 -0.87 -0.68
N VAL A 68 6.44 -1.04 0.61
CA VAL A 68 7.00 -2.29 1.13
C VAL A 68 6.09 -3.47 0.79
N MET A 69 4.78 -3.31 0.96
CA MET A 69 3.81 -4.35 0.63
C MET A 69 3.80 -4.65 -0.86
N LEU A 70 3.86 -3.63 -1.70
CA LEU A 70 3.91 -3.82 -3.16
C LEU A 70 5.16 -4.60 -3.56
N VAL A 71 6.31 -4.23 -3.03
CA VAL A 71 7.56 -4.94 -3.32
C VAL A 71 7.48 -6.38 -2.82
N ALA A 72 6.92 -6.61 -1.64
CA ALA A 72 6.75 -7.96 -1.10
C ALA A 72 5.85 -8.81 -2.00
N ALA A 73 4.90 -8.19 -2.70
CA ALA A 73 4.01 -8.89 -3.62
C ALA A 73 4.62 -9.05 -5.02
N GLY A 74 5.83 -8.52 -5.25
CA GLY A 74 6.51 -8.63 -6.53
C GLY A 74 6.25 -7.46 -7.48
N PHE A 75 5.73 -6.35 -6.98
CA PHE A 75 5.41 -5.17 -7.79
C PHE A 75 6.36 -4.02 -7.50
N ALA A 76 6.47 -3.10 -8.45
CA ALA A 76 7.23 -1.88 -8.24
C ALA A 76 6.49 -0.94 -7.28
N PRO A 77 7.21 -0.19 -6.45
CA PRO A 77 6.58 0.82 -5.61
C PRO A 77 5.97 1.93 -6.46
N VAL A 78 4.77 2.40 -6.08
CA VAL A 78 4.05 3.42 -6.85
C VAL A 78 3.75 4.68 -6.05
N PHE A 79 4.06 4.69 -4.76
CA PHE A 79 3.80 5.84 -3.90
C PHE A 79 5.08 6.61 -3.66
N PHE A 80 4.98 7.95 -3.59
CA PHE A 80 6.13 8.77 -3.26
C PHE A 80 6.44 8.63 -1.78
N GLU A 81 7.69 8.26 -1.47
CA GLU A 81 8.16 8.15 -0.10
C GLU A 81 8.78 9.45 0.40
N ARG A 82 9.06 10.39 -0.50
CA ARG A 82 9.72 11.63 -0.14
C ARG A 82 8.77 12.57 0.59
N ALA A 83 9.31 13.25 1.57
CA ALA A 83 8.53 14.25 2.28
C ALA A 83 8.16 15.40 1.34
N ILE A 84 7.05 16.09 1.68
CA ILE A 84 6.58 17.23 0.91
C ILE A 84 7.66 18.33 0.84
N ASP A 85 8.50 18.43 1.86
CA ASP A 85 9.57 19.41 1.92
C ASP A 85 10.85 18.96 1.22
N ASP A 86 10.86 17.80 0.55
CA ASP A 86 12.00 17.37 -0.26
C ASP A 86 12.27 18.42 -1.32
N PRO A 87 13.54 18.91 -1.47
CA PRO A 87 13.85 19.98 -2.42
C PRO A 87 13.43 19.67 -3.84
N ALA A 88 13.59 18.42 -4.30
CA ALA A 88 13.20 18.05 -5.67
C ALA A 88 11.69 18.17 -5.87
N LEU A 89 10.91 17.73 -4.88
CA LEU A 89 9.46 17.80 -4.94
C LEU A 89 8.98 19.26 -4.86
N THR A 90 9.60 20.05 -3.99
CA THR A 90 9.27 21.47 -3.85
C THR A 90 9.56 22.24 -5.15
N ALA A 91 10.69 21.98 -5.77
CA ALA A 91 11.04 22.62 -7.05
C ALA A 91 10.03 22.26 -8.13
N ALA A 92 9.61 21.00 -8.22
CA ALA A 92 8.61 20.56 -9.19
C ALA A 92 7.28 21.26 -8.98
N ARG A 93 6.85 21.40 -7.73
CA ARG A 93 5.60 22.10 -7.40
C ARG A 93 5.65 23.57 -7.78
N ARG A 94 6.77 24.22 -7.48
CA ARG A 94 6.95 25.65 -7.85
C ARG A 94 6.90 25.83 -9.36
N ALA A 95 7.52 24.94 -10.10
CA ALA A 95 7.50 25.00 -11.56
C ALA A 95 6.08 24.89 -12.10
N ILE A 96 5.30 23.95 -11.55
CA ILE A 96 3.91 23.75 -11.94
C ILE A 96 3.08 24.99 -11.61
N ASP A 97 3.24 25.54 -10.41
CA ASP A 97 2.51 26.73 -9.98
C ASP A 97 2.80 27.93 -10.89
N LEU A 98 4.07 28.13 -11.26
CA LEU A 98 4.45 29.21 -12.15
C LEU A 98 3.82 29.05 -13.54
N ILE A 99 3.79 27.83 -14.06
CA ILE A 99 3.16 27.56 -15.34
C ILE A 99 1.67 27.87 -15.30
N LEU A 100 0.99 27.42 -14.26
CA LEU A 100 -0.44 27.67 -14.09
C LEU A 100 -0.75 29.14 -13.95
N LYS A 101 0.05 29.88 -13.18
CA LYS A 101 -0.15 31.31 -12.99
C LYS A 101 0.16 32.10 -14.26
N GLY A 102 1.12 31.63 -15.04
CA GLY A 102 1.49 32.30 -16.28
C GLY A 102 0.44 32.23 -17.37
N HIS A 103 -0.61 31.47 -17.18
CA HIS A 103 -1.70 31.32 -18.16
C HIS A 103 -2.93 32.17 -17.83
N GLU A 104 -2.84 33.00 -16.83
CA GLU A 104 -3.94 33.89 -16.49
C GLU A 104 -4.03 35.10 -17.42
#